data_58c673c064a329c902236b7346b4ef35
#
_entry.id   58c673c064a329c902236b7346b4ef35
#
_cell.length_a   1.000
_cell.length_b   1.000
_cell.length_c   1.000
_cell.angle_alpha   90.00
_cell.angle_beta   90.00
_cell.angle_gamma   90.00
#
_symmetry.space_group_name_H-M   'P 1'
#
loop_
_entity.id
_entity.type
_entity.pdbx_description
1 polymer ?
#
loop_
_entity_poly.entity_id
_entity_poly.type
_entity_poly.pdbx_seq_one_letter_code
_entity_poly.pdbx_strand_id
1 'polypeptide(L)'
;DPNQTRQWYLTNTGSLPGFSTDGMVAGEDLRVQGAWDQGMRGEGIRIAVIDDALEVTHEDLRANVVAGSHNYRRLSQNAKTIAGHADYPMPCTEDNDHGTQVGGVIAARDGNGIGVAGVAPRAGLVGFNALANSLAEDALDALVRDIDRNHVYNNSWGAADIGHFFAPDNKAAFDSTLNDGLSKGRDGLGVIYTFAAGNGAFDGDYSPMDGTVSARGIVTVCATNAAGTRAPYSERGPNLTVCAPSADLSRTLGIEGAPTLPDVSTTALQNQYTDSFNGTSAATPMVSGVVALMLQANPKLTWRDVPLILARSARQVDAKSSGWG
;
A
#
# COMPACT_ATOMS: atom_id res chain seq x y z
N ASP A 1 4.05 -8.64 19.45
CA ASP A 1 3.86 -7.18 19.41
C ASP A 1 2.47 -6.88 19.98
N PRO A 2 2.33 -5.92 20.89
CA PRO A 2 1.13 -5.76 21.71
C PRO A 2 -0.14 -5.41 20.90
N ASN A 3 0.00 -4.67 19.81
CA ASN A 3 -1.12 -4.26 18.96
C ASN A 3 -1.41 -5.25 17.81
N GLN A 4 -0.60 -6.29 17.64
CA GLN A 4 -0.79 -7.27 16.56
C GLN A 4 -2.13 -7.98 16.63
N THR A 5 -2.69 -8.15 17.82
CA THR A 5 -4.02 -8.74 18.02
C THR A 5 -5.17 -7.91 17.43
N ARG A 6 -4.91 -6.63 17.11
CA ARG A 6 -5.87 -5.73 16.45
C ARG A 6 -5.76 -5.79 14.92
N GLN A 7 -4.72 -6.43 14.39
CA GLN A 7 -4.47 -6.51 12.95
C GLN A 7 -5.26 -7.67 12.33
N TRP A 8 -6.58 -7.52 12.29
CA TRP A 8 -7.51 -8.51 11.75
C TRP A 8 -7.18 -8.90 10.30
N TYR A 9 -6.62 -7.99 9.53
CA TYR A 9 -6.22 -8.24 8.15
C TYR A 9 -5.06 -9.25 8.01
N LEU A 10 -4.28 -9.48 9.07
CA LEU A 10 -3.27 -10.53 9.14
C LEU A 10 -3.87 -11.87 9.57
N THR A 11 -4.81 -11.81 10.54
CA THR A 11 -5.50 -13.00 11.07
C THR A 11 -6.90 -12.59 11.58
N ASN A 12 -7.93 -12.93 10.81
CA ASN A 12 -9.31 -12.66 11.16
C ASN A 12 -9.95 -13.89 11.82
N THR A 13 -10.17 -13.85 13.12
CA THR A 13 -10.82 -14.91 13.88
C THR A 13 -12.35 -14.74 13.97
N GLY A 14 -12.92 -13.71 13.35
CA GLY A 14 -14.31 -13.28 13.51
C GLY A 14 -14.57 -12.48 14.78
N SER A 15 -13.52 -12.17 15.55
CA SER A 15 -13.59 -11.33 16.74
C SER A 15 -12.34 -10.45 16.86
N LEU A 16 -12.51 -9.27 17.45
CA LEU A 16 -11.44 -8.30 17.62
C LEU A 16 -11.55 -7.65 19.01
N PRO A 17 -10.55 -7.80 19.90
CA PRO A 17 -10.61 -7.23 21.25
C PRO A 17 -10.83 -5.73 21.25
N GLY A 18 -11.88 -5.27 21.93
CA GLY A 18 -12.19 -3.84 22.08
C GLY A 18 -12.96 -3.20 20.93
N PHE A 19 -13.35 -3.97 19.92
CA PHE A 19 -14.15 -3.49 18.78
C PHE A 19 -15.47 -4.25 18.64
N SER A 20 -16.47 -3.61 18.00
CA SER A 20 -17.64 -4.36 17.53
C SER A 20 -17.20 -5.33 16.44
N THR A 21 -17.73 -6.54 16.52
CA THR A 21 -17.40 -7.61 15.57
C THR A 21 -18.61 -8.05 14.75
N ASP A 22 -19.71 -7.28 14.83
CA ASP A 22 -20.92 -7.56 14.08
C ASP A 22 -20.63 -7.52 12.57
N GLY A 23 -20.76 -8.68 11.94
CA GLY A 23 -20.52 -8.84 10.50
C GLY A 23 -19.09 -9.26 10.12
N MET A 24 -18.13 -9.35 11.03
CA MET A 24 -16.83 -9.95 10.73
C MET A 24 -16.96 -11.43 10.39
N VAL A 25 -16.23 -11.86 9.38
CA VAL A 25 -16.21 -13.28 8.93
C VAL A 25 -14.81 -13.85 9.12
N ALA A 26 -14.70 -14.86 9.98
CA ALA A 26 -13.42 -15.52 10.25
C ALA A 26 -12.76 -16.04 8.96
N GLY A 27 -11.46 -15.79 8.82
CA GLY A 27 -10.66 -16.18 7.66
C GLY A 27 -10.78 -15.21 6.46
N GLU A 28 -11.51 -14.11 6.58
CA GLU A 28 -11.48 -13.00 5.63
C GLU A 28 -10.30 -12.08 5.97
N ASP A 29 -9.09 -12.55 5.62
CA ASP A 29 -7.80 -11.91 5.85
C ASP A 29 -6.80 -12.28 4.75
N LEU A 30 -5.57 -11.80 4.87
CA LEU A 30 -4.48 -12.03 3.89
C LEU A 30 -3.94 -13.46 3.88
N ARG A 31 -4.17 -14.25 4.93
CA ARG A 31 -3.62 -15.61 5.11
C ARG A 31 -2.10 -15.70 5.03
N VAL A 32 -1.41 -14.69 5.51
CA VAL A 32 0.07 -14.60 5.45
C VAL A 32 0.77 -15.54 6.42
N GLN A 33 0.07 -16.03 7.44
CA GLN A 33 0.65 -16.90 8.47
C GLN A 33 1.37 -18.12 7.88
N GLY A 34 0.80 -18.74 6.84
CA GLY A 34 1.43 -19.90 6.19
C GLY A 34 2.76 -19.57 5.51
N ALA A 35 2.95 -18.34 5.02
CA ALA A 35 4.23 -17.88 4.50
C ALA A 35 5.22 -17.59 5.65
N TRP A 36 4.75 -16.98 6.72
CA TRP A 36 5.57 -16.70 7.89
C TRP A 36 6.06 -17.99 8.58
N ASP A 37 5.23 -19.02 8.66
CA ASP A 37 5.60 -20.34 9.21
C ASP A 37 6.71 -21.02 8.39
N GLN A 38 6.82 -20.68 7.11
CA GLN A 38 7.90 -21.13 6.22
C GLN A 38 9.12 -20.19 6.23
N GLY A 39 9.14 -19.18 7.12
CA GLY A 39 10.24 -18.24 7.25
C GLY A 39 10.22 -17.10 6.22
N MET A 40 9.17 -16.98 5.40
CA MET A 40 9.04 -15.87 4.45
C MET A 40 8.56 -14.61 5.19
N ARG A 41 9.43 -13.61 5.34
CA ARG A 41 9.14 -12.34 6.03
C ARG A 41 9.57 -11.11 5.25
N GLY A 42 9.95 -11.27 3.98
CA GLY A 42 10.39 -10.21 3.09
C GLY A 42 11.88 -9.89 3.15
N GLU A 43 12.70 -10.75 3.80
CA GLU A 43 14.16 -10.51 3.88
C GLU A 43 14.79 -10.40 2.51
N GLY A 44 15.68 -9.40 2.36
CA GLY A 44 16.38 -9.12 1.11
C GLY A 44 15.55 -8.37 0.07
N ILE A 45 14.25 -8.17 0.30
CA ILE A 45 13.38 -7.42 -0.61
C ILE A 45 13.25 -5.98 -0.15
N ARG A 46 13.37 -5.02 -1.08
CA ARG A 46 13.26 -3.59 -0.82
C ARG A 46 11.97 -3.05 -1.42
N ILE A 47 11.24 -2.29 -0.63
CA ILE A 47 9.97 -1.65 -1.02
C ILE A 47 10.13 -0.14 -0.89
N ALA A 48 9.93 0.57 -1.99
CA ALA A 48 9.84 2.01 -2.02
C ALA A 48 8.41 2.44 -1.72
N VAL A 49 8.23 3.25 -0.70
CA VAL A 49 6.97 3.92 -0.37
C VAL A 49 7.02 5.30 -1.01
N ILE A 50 6.28 5.49 -2.10
CA ILE A 50 6.10 6.79 -2.76
C ILE A 50 4.84 7.41 -2.19
N ASP A 51 4.99 8.46 -1.38
CA ASP A 51 3.88 9.00 -0.60
C ASP A 51 4.13 10.47 -0.19
N ASP A 52 3.36 10.99 0.77
CA ASP A 52 3.53 12.33 1.35
C ASP A 52 4.79 12.45 2.21
N ALA A 53 5.11 11.42 2.99
CA ALA A 53 6.31 11.28 3.83
C ALA A 53 6.49 9.84 4.31
N LEU A 54 7.59 9.57 5.02
CA LEU A 54 7.79 8.36 5.81
C LEU A 54 8.61 8.73 7.06
N GLU A 55 8.08 8.48 8.24
CA GLU A 55 8.83 8.64 9.49
C GLU A 55 9.86 7.50 9.65
N VAL A 56 11.00 7.64 8.97
CA VAL A 56 12.07 6.63 8.95
C VAL A 56 12.70 6.38 10.34
N THR A 57 12.44 7.25 11.31
CA THR A 57 12.88 7.12 12.70
C THR A 57 11.87 6.46 13.61
N HIS A 58 10.65 6.18 13.12
CA HIS A 58 9.59 5.54 13.90
C HIS A 58 10.11 4.23 14.53
N GLU A 59 9.86 4.02 15.81
CA GLU A 59 10.44 2.92 16.62
C GLU A 59 10.19 1.53 16.00
N ASP A 60 9.04 1.35 15.33
CA ASP A 60 8.61 0.08 14.73
C ASP A 60 9.01 -0.06 13.24
N LEU A 61 9.50 1.01 12.60
CA LEU A 61 9.93 1.02 11.20
C LEU A 61 11.46 1.06 11.05
N ARG A 62 12.14 1.82 11.90
CA ARG A 62 13.58 2.13 11.76
C ARG A 62 14.50 0.93 11.57
N ALA A 63 14.15 -0.22 12.14
CA ALA A 63 14.92 -1.45 12.01
C ALA A 63 14.88 -2.04 10.58
N ASN A 64 13.87 -1.66 9.80
CA ASN A 64 13.67 -2.10 8.43
C ASN A 64 13.98 -1.01 7.39
N VAL A 65 14.22 0.24 7.83
CA VAL A 65 14.65 1.31 6.92
C VAL A 65 16.05 1.04 6.40
N VAL A 66 16.21 1.08 5.09
CA VAL A 66 17.48 0.88 4.40
C VAL A 66 17.88 2.15 3.64
N ALA A 67 19.16 2.27 3.29
CA ALA A 67 19.66 3.43 2.54
C ALA A 67 18.99 3.57 1.18
N GLY A 68 18.75 4.82 0.73
CA GLY A 68 18.18 5.16 -0.56
C GLY A 68 16.89 5.98 -0.50
N SER A 69 16.39 6.32 0.70
CA SER A 69 15.28 7.28 0.84
C SER A 69 15.64 8.63 0.21
N HIS A 70 14.65 9.33 -0.34
CA HIS A 70 14.87 10.62 -0.98
C HIS A 70 13.83 11.67 -0.56
N ASN A 71 14.30 12.88 -0.32
CA ASN A 71 13.47 14.01 0.05
C ASN A 71 13.26 14.94 -1.15
N TYR A 72 12.04 14.94 -1.68
CA TYR A 72 11.64 15.80 -2.80
C TYR A 72 11.27 17.22 -2.36
N ARG A 73 11.13 17.49 -1.07
CA ARG A 73 10.76 18.83 -0.60
C ARG A 73 11.80 19.87 -1.02
N ARG A 74 11.33 20.91 -1.69
CA ARG A 74 12.13 22.07 -2.08
C ARG A 74 12.24 23.00 -0.87
N LEU A 75 13.16 22.69 0.03
CA LEU A 75 13.41 23.49 1.22
C LEU A 75 14.06 24.83 0.82
N SER A 76 13.55 25.95 1.34
CA SER A 76 14.26 27.22 1.25
C SER A 76 15.65 27.07 1.86
N GLN A 77 16.63 27.87 1.40
CA GLN A 77 18.02 27.76 1.88
C GLN A 77 18.17 27.87 3.39
N ASN A 78 17.18 28.42 4.09
CA ASN A 78 17.16 28.58 5.54
C ASN A 78 16.58 27.37 6.30
N ALA A 79 15.97 26.40 5.61
CA ALA A 79 15.41 25.19 6.20
C ALA A 79 16.44 24.04 6.32
N LYS A 80 17.72 24.35 6.26
CA LYS A 80 18.83 23.36 6.26
C LYS A 80 19.00 22.55 7.53
N THR A 81 18.20 22.78 8.56
CA THR A 81 18.50 22.22 9.89
C THR A 81 17.52 21.18 10.41
N ILE A 82 16.44 20.94 9.71
CA ILE A 82 15.47 19.91 10.15
C ILE A 82 15.47 18.84 9.08
N ALA A 83 16.03 17.69 9.42
CA ALA A 83 15.90 16.51 8.57
C ALA A 83 16.10 16.81 7.07
N GLY A 84 16.79 17.89 6.76
CA GLY A 84 17.13 18.38 5.44
C GLY A 84 18.25 17.59 4.80
N HIS A 85 18.43 16.35 5.22
CA HIS A 85 19.24 15.40 4.49
C HIS A 85 18.45 15.00 3.23
N ALA A 86 19.11 15.01 2.07
CA ALA A 86 18.53 14.55 0.81
C ALA A 86 17.89 13.14 0.95
N ASP A 87 18.31 12.38 1.93
CA ASP A 87 17.90 11.00 2.21
C ASP A 87 16.80 10.89 3.30
N TYR A 88 16.18 12.00 3.71
CA TYR A 88 15.24 11.98 4.84
C TYR A 88 13.84 12.43 4.43
N PRO A 89 12.94 11.51 4.08
CA PRO A 89 11.58 11.82 3.65
C PRO A 89 10.62 12.05 4.84
N MET A 90 11.09 12.64 5.92
CA MET A 90 10.35 12.82 7.16
C MET A 90 9.11 13.70 7.01
N PRO A 91 8.05 13.43 7.78
CA PRO A 91 6.89 14.31 7.91
C PRO A 91 7.29 15.73 8.35
N CYS A 92 6.64 16.76 7.81
CA CYS A 92 6.83 18.15 8.23
C CYS A 92 5.68 18.68 9.06
N THR A 93 4.50 18.11 8.91
CA THR A 93 3.28 18.44 9.62
C THR A 93 2.57 17.17 10.05
N GLU A 94 1.60 17.28 10.95
CA GLU A 94 0.79 16.13 11.38
C GLU A 94 -0.06 15.57 10.22
N ASP A 95 -0.35 16.37 9.19
CA ASP A 95 -1.09 15.93 8.01
C ASP A 95 -0.26 15.06 7.04
N ASN A 96 1.05 14.91 7.28
CA ASN A 96 1.93 14.05 6.47
C ASN A 96 2.16 12.69 7.14
N ASP A 97 1.11 12.05 7.56
CA ASP A 97 1.14 10.78 8.30
C ASP A 97 0.89 9.56 7.40
N HIS A 98 0.31 9.78 6.23
CA HIS A 98 -0.20 8.72 5.36
C HIS A 98 0.88 7.72 4.95
N GLY A 99 2.03 8.15 4.44
CA GLY A 99 3.11 7.24 4.06
C GLY A 99 3.73 6.50 5.24
N THR A 100 3.68 7.05 6.48
CA THR A 100 4.09 6.34 7.69
C THR A 100 3.10 5.22 8.03
N GLN A 101 1.81 5.45 7.87
CA GLN A 101 0.77 4.42 8.03
C GLN A 101 0.93 3.31 6.99
N VAL A 102 1.17 3.67 5.73
CA VAL A 102 1.50 2.74 4.64
C VAL A 102 2.73 1.89 4.97
N GLY A 103 3.81 2.52 5.42
CA GLY A 103 5.05 1.84 5.81
C GLY A 103 4.84 0.80 6.90
N GLY A 104 3.98 1.10 7.88
CA GLY A 104 3.61 0.20 8.96
C GLY A 104 2.89 -1.06 8.48
N VAL A 105 1.91 -0.89 7.59
CA VAL A 105 1.22 -2.04 6.96
C VAL A 105 2.19 -2.92 6.18
N ILE A 106 3.15 -2.33 5.47
CA ILE A 106 4.13 -3.10 4.70
C ILE A 106 5.07 -3.87 5.62
N ALA A 107 5.75 -3.17 6.54
CA ALA A 107 6.93 -3.71 7.17
C ALA A 107 7.23 -3.13 8.57
N ALA A 108 6.21 -2.88 9.41
CA ALA A 108 6.45 -2.72 10.83
C ALA A 108 7.16 -3.99 11.34
N ARG A 109 8.16 -3.82 12.21
CA ARG A 109 9.07 -4.88 12.63
C ARG A 109 8.38 -5.86 13.58
N ASP A 110 8.31 -7.13 13.20
CA ASP A 110 7.75 -8.17 14.06
C ASP A 110 8.69 -8.62 15.17
N GLY A 111 8.10 -9.07 16.28
CA GLY A 111 8.81 -9.71 17.38
C GLY A 111 9.77 -8.78 18.12
N ASN A 112 9.59 -7.47 18.05
CA ASN A 112 10.38 -6.48 18.76
C ASN A 112 9.76 -6.05 20.11
N GLY A 113 8.55 -6.57 20.43
CA GLY A 113 7.84 -6.32 21.67
C GLY A 113 7.11 -4.97 21.72
N ILE A 114 7.03 -4.24 20.62
CA ILE A 114 6.33 -2.96 20.49
C ILE A 114 5.32 -3.02 19.31
N GLY A 115 4.36 -2.14 19.31
CA GLY A 115 3.47 -1.79 18.21
C GLY A 115 2.80 -2.95 17.48
N VAL A 116 2.98 -2.97 16.19
CA VAL A 116 2.29 -3.80 15.19
C VAL A 116 3.27 -4.66 14.40
N ALA A 117 2.77 -5.52 13.50
CA ALA A 117 3.60 -6.23 12.53
C ALA A 117 3.17 -5.88 11.10
N GLY A 118 4.11 -5.63 10.21
CA GLY A 118 3.84 -5.49 8.79
C GLY A 118 3.60 -6.85 8.13
N VAL A 119 3.02 -6.83 6.92
CA VAL A 119 2.79 -8.04 6.11
C VAL A 119 4.11 -8.73 5.76
N ALA A 120 5.13 -7.94 5.45
CA ALA A 120 6.51 -8.39 5.21
C ALA A 120 7.46 -7.77 6.25
N PRO A 121 7.42 -8.23 7.52
CA PRO A 121 7.99 -7.51 8.66
C PRO A 121 9.54 -7.47 8.68
N ARG A 122 10.19 -8.02 7.68
CA ARG A 122 11.64 -8.01 7.48
C ARG A 122 12.06 -7.43 6.13
N ALA A 123 11.10 -6.88 5.34
CA ALA A 123 11.42 -6.17 4.11
C ALA A 123 12.12 -4.84 4.40
N GLY A 124 13.04 -4.43 3.52
CA GLY A 124 13.69 -3.13 3.60
C GLY A 124 12.75 -2.03 3.10
N LEU A 125 12.57 -0.96 3.90
CA LEU A 125 11.78 0.21 3.54
C LEU A 125 12.67 1.34 3.03
N VAL A 126 12.20 1.99 1.97
CA VAL A 126 12.76 3.22 1.41
C VAL A 126 11.61 4.22 1.23
N GLY A 127 11.76 5.45 1.72
CA GLY A 127 10.72 6.48 1.61
C GLY A 127 11.05 7.51 0.52
N PHE A 128 10.06 7.81 -0.31
CA PHE A 128 10.09 8.87 -1.32
C PHE A 128 8.90 9.80 -1.13
N ASN A 129 9.10 10.98 -0.52
CA ASN A 129 8.03 11.95 -0.28
C ASN A 129 7.70 12.77 -1.54
N ALA A 130 7.47 12.08 -2.66
CA ALA A 130 7.26 12.71 -3.96
C ALA A 130 5.95 13.52 -4.04
N LEU A 131 4.98 13.23 -3.18
CA LEU A 131 3.72 13.98 -3.12
C LEU A 131 3.82 15.28 -2.34
N ALA A 132 4.94 15.53 -1.66
CA ALA A 132 5.13 16.71 -0.81
C ALA A 132 5.02 18.05 -1.53
N ASN A 133 5.28 18.09 -2.84
CA ASN A 133 5.17 19.30 -3.67
C ASN A 133 4.04 19.21 -4.70
N SER A 134 3.37 18.07 -4.83
CA SER A 134 2.35 17.81 -5.87
C SER A 134 2.87 18.07 -7.30
N LEU A 135 4.14 17.74 -7.57
CA LEU A 135 4.77 17.93 -8.87
C LEU A 135 4.88 16.61 -9.62
N ALA A 136 4.41 16.59 -10.87
CA ALA A 136 4.44 15.38 -11.70
C ALA A 136 5.86 14.86 -11.93
N GLU A 137 6.85 15.75 -12.09
CA GLU A 137 8.25 15.34 -12.26
C GLU A 137 8.83 14.61 -11.04
N ASP A 138 8.42 14.98 -9.82
CA ASP A 138 8.88 14.33 -8.59
C ASP A 138 8.30 12.91 -8.51
N ALA A 139 7.04 12.71 -8.87
CA ALA A 139 6.40 11.39 -8.95
C ALA A 139 7.04 10.52 -10.04
N LEU A 140 7.31 11.07 -11.22
CA LEU A 140 7.97 10.32 -12.31
C LEU A 140 9.38 9.88 -11.93
N ASP A 141 10.16 10.74 -11.29
CA ASP A 141 11.50 10.37 -10.80
C ASP A 141 11.42 9.28 -9.73
N ALA A 142 10.49 9.41 -8.77
CA ALA A 142 10.30 8.43 -7.69
C ALA A 142 9.97 7.03 -8.22
N LEU A 143 9.20 6.92 -9.30
CA LEU A 143 8.83 5.64 -9.92
C LEU A 143 10.02 4.87 -10.52
N VAL A 144 11.13 5.53 -10.81
CA VAL A 144 12.33 4.89 -11.39
C VAL A 144 13.60 5.09 -10.55
N ARG A 145 13.50 5.79 -9.43
CA ARG A 145 14.65 6.01 -8.56
C ARG A 145 15.13 4.69 -7.96
N ASP A 146 16.40 4.37 -8.16
CA ASP A 146 17.04 3.14 -7.66
C ASP A 146 16.34 1.83 -8.15
N ILE A 147 15.88 1.77 -9.40
CA ILE A 147 15.24 0.57 -9.99
C ILE A 147 16.16 -0.65 -10.04
N ASP A 148 17.45 -0.47 -9.93
CA ASP A 148 18.48 -1.51 -9.78
C ASP A 148 18.50 -2.13 -8.38
N ARG A 149 17.91 -1.45 -7.37
CA ARG A 149 17.92 -1.85 -5.97
C ARG A 149 16.54 -2.15 -5.41
N ASN A 150 15.53 -1.31 -5.76
CA ASN A 150 14.17 -1.47 -5.26
C ASN A 150 13.45 -2.55 -6.06
N HIS A 151 12.67 -3.36 -5.38
CA HIS A 151 11.95 -4.49 -5.97
C HIS A 151 10.47 -4.15 -6.20
N VAL A 152 9.88 -3.41 -5.27
CA VAL A 152 8.46 -3.03 -5.27
C VAL A 152 8.35 -1.52 -5.05
N TYR A 153 7.45 -0.88 -5.76
CA TYR A 153 7.07 0.53 -5.58
C TYR A 153 5.62 0.59 -5.18
N ASN A 154 5.38 0.97 -3.94
CA ASN A 154 4.04 1.15 -3.38
C ASN A 154 3.55 2.56 -3.62
N ASN A 155 2.38 2.68 -4.23
CA ASN A 155 1.72 3.93 -4.57
C ASN A 155 0.29 3.91 -4.03
N SER A 156 0.11 4.41 -2.81
CA SER A 156 -1.19 4.49 -2.16
C SER A 156 -1.88 5.82 -2.45
N TRP A 157 -1.80 6.27 -3.69
CA TRP A 157 -2.34 7.53 -4.20
C TRP A 157 -2.81 7.34 -5.65
N GLY A 158 -3.56 8.31 -6.18
CA GLY A 158 -4.08 8.29 -7.54
C GLY A 158 -4.70 9.63 -7.93
N ALA A 159 -5.53 9.63 -8.95
CA ALA A 159 -6.34 10.78 -9.33
C ALA A 159 -7.34 11.16 -8.24
N ALA A 160 -7.88 12.37 -8.32
CA ALA A 160 -8.96 12.80 -7.45
C ALA A 160 -10.24 12.00 -7.76
N ASP A 161 -10.95 11.58 -6.72
CA ASP A 161 -12.21 10.84 -6.77
C ASP A 161 -13.37 11.81 -7.11
N ILE A 162 -13.55 12.17 -8.38
CA ILE A 162 -14.48 13.20 -8.85
C ILE A 162 -15.43 12.77 -9.99
N GLY A 163 -15.50 11.48 -10.30
CA GLY A 163 -16.38 10.93 -11.32
C GLY A 163 -15.97 11.26 -12.76
N HIS A 164 -14.69 11.53 -13.03
CA HIS A 164 -14.21 11.95 -14.32
C HIS A 164 -13.07 11.09 -14.85
N PHE A 165 -12.95 11.03 -16.18
CA PHE A 165 -11.77 10.46 -16.81
C PHE A 165 -10.52 11.29 -16.48
N PHE A 166 -9.51 10.63 -15.97
CA PHE A 166 -8.21 11.21 -15.66
C PHE A 166 -7.13 10.61 -16.56
N ALA A 167 -6.26 11.46 -17.08
CA ALA A 167 -5.02 11.05 -17.71
C ALA A 167 -3.86 11.79 -17.03
N PRO A 168 -2.73 11.15 -16.74
CA PRO A 168 -1.55 11.85 -16.26
C PRO A 168 -1.20 13.02 -17.19
N ASP A 169 -0.83 14.18 -16.64
CA ASP A 169 -0.52 15.41 -17.39
C ASP A 169 0.47 15.17 -18.53
N ASN A 170 1.40 14.26 -18.33
CA ASN A 170 2.35 13.81 -19.36
C ASN A 170 2.30 12.29 -19.48
N LYS A 171 1.23 11.77 -20.08
CA LYS A 171 1.04 10.32 -20.20
C LYS A 171 2.20 9.63 -20.93
N ALA A 172 2.79 10.26 -21.92
CA ALA A 172 3.92 9.69 -22.65
C ALA A 172 5.16 9.55 -21.75
N ALA A 173 5.44 10.54 -20.91
CA ALA A 173 6.52 10.46 -19.93
C ALA A 173 6.21 9.41 -18.86
N PHE A 174 4.97 9.35 -18.35
CA PHE A 174 4.52 8.36 -17.38
C PHE A 174 4.70 6.93 -17.94
N ASP A 175 4.20 6.66 -19.15
CA ASP A 175 4.33 5.34 -19.79
C ASP A 175 5.80 4.98 -20.04
N SER A 176 6.63 5.96 -20.45
CA SER A 176 8.07 5.76 -20.62
C SER A 176 8.76 5.41 -19.31
N THR A 177 8.43 6.12 -18.24
CA THR A 177 8.95 5.88 -16.88
C THR A 177 8.60 4.48 -16.39
N LEU A 178 7.34 4.07 -16.51
CA LEU A 178 6.93 2.71 -16.15
C LEU A 178 7.68 1.66 -17.00
N ASN A 179 7.80 1.87 -18.32
CA ASN A 179 8.52 0.95 -19.21
C ASN A 179 10.00 0.81 -18.83
N ASP A 180 10.64 1.85 -18.36
CA ASP A 180 12.01 1.79 -17.84
C ASP A 180 12.10 0.88 -16.61
N GLY A 181 11.23 1.06 -15.63
CA GLY A 181 11.17 0.18 -14.46
C GLY A 181 10.85 -1.28 -14.81
N LEU A 182 9.90 -1.50 -15.72
CA LEU A 182 9.48 -2.85 -16.16
C LEU A 182 10.52 -3.57 -17.01
N SER A 183 11.38 -2.85 -17.73
CA SER A 183 12.36 -3.45 -18.65
C SER A 183 13.78 -3.49 -18.09
N LYS A 184 14.16 -2.53 -17.25
CA LYS A 184 15.53 -2.39 -16.73
C LYS A 184 15.64 -2.79 -15.26
N GLY A 185 14.57 -2.61 -14.47
CA GLY A 185 14.57 -2.91 -13.05
C GLY A 185 14.83 -4.38 -12.76
N ARG A 186 15.41 -4.66 -11.58
CA ARG A 186 15.70 -6.02 -11.11
C ARG A 186 16.42 -6.88 -12.18
N ASP A 187 17.47 -6.34 -12.80
CA ASP A 187 18.24 -7.01 -13.84
C ASP A 187 17.40 -7.50 -15.05
N GLY A 188 16.38 -6.71 -15.43
CA GLY A 188 15.49 -7.01 -16.55
C GLY A 188 14.26 -7.86 -16.19
N LEU A 189 14.10 -8.31 -14.94
CA LEU A 189 12.89 -8.97 -14.46
C LEU A 189 11.74 -7.98 -14.28
N GLY A 190 12.04 -6.68 -14.18
CA GLY A 190 11.16 -5.58 -13.94
C GLY A 190 10.79 -5.40 -12.47
N VAL A 191 10.67 -4.15 -12.04
CA VAL A 191 10.12 -3.83 -10.70
C VAL A 191 8.62 -4.07 -10.68
N ILE A 192 8.06 -4.20 -9.49
CA ILE A 192 6.61 -4.37 -9.31
C ILE A 192 6.02 -3.04 -8.84
N TYR A 193 5.07 -2.51 -9.60
CA TYR A 193 4.32 -1.32 -9.24
C TYR A 193 2.96 -1.73 -8.67
N THR A 194 2.68 -1.38 -7.42
CA THR A 194 1.36 -1.52 -6.81
C THR A 194 0.71 -0.15 -6.69
N PHE A 195 -0.55 -0.02 -7.08
CA PHE A 195 -1.31 1.21 -7.00
C PHE A 195 -2.68 0.99 -6.38
N ALA A 196 -3.13 1.97 -5.60
CA ALA A 196 -4.48 2.03 -5.08
C ALA A 196 -5.48 2.23 -6.23
N ALA A 197 -6.59 1.48 -6.21
CA ALA A 197 -7.57 1.51 -7.30
C ALA A 197 -8.41 2.79 -7.34
N GLY A 198 -8.47 3.54 -6.23
CA GLY A 198 -9.34 4.71 -6.04
C GLY A 198 -10.46 4.45 -5.04
N ASN A 199 -11.02 5.52 -4.47
CA ASN A 199 -12.04 5.47 -3.42
C ASN A 199 -13.35 6.16 -3.84
N GLY A 200 -13.46 6.56 -5.11
CA GLY A 200 -14.56 7.35 -5.67
C GLY A 200 -15.79 6.55 -6.13
N ALA A 201 -15.95 5.27 -5.73
CA ALA A 201 -17.09 4.47 -6.21
C ALA A 201 -18.46 5.08 -5.89
N PHE A 202 -18.59 5.88 -4.83
CA PHE A 202 -19.80 6.62 -4.50
C PHE A 202 -20.03 7.84 -5.40
N ASP A 203 -18.95 8.45 -5.86
CA ASP A 203 -18.98 9.61 -6.77
C ASP A 203 -19.12 9.18 -8.24
N GLY A 204 -19.24 7.87 -8.47
CA GLY A 204 -19.38 7.28 -9.79
C GLY A 204 -18.05 7.02 -10.48
N ASP A 205 -16.94 7.11 -9.76
CA ASP A 205 -15.64 6.76 -10.30
C ASP A 205 -15.51 5.26 -10.56
N TYR A 206 -14.71 4.98 -11.56
CA TYR A 206 -14.50 3.65 -12.09
C TYR A 206 -13.02 3.52 -12.45
N SER A 207 -12.35 2.59 -11.84
CA SER A 207 -10.88 2.48 -11.90
C SER A 207 -10.27 2.54 -13.33
N PRO A 208 -10.87 1.99 -14.39
CA PRO A 208 -10.39 2.17 -15.75
C PRO A 208 -10.45 3.62 -16.29
N MET A 209 -11.19 4.53 -15.64
CA MET A 209 -11.20 5.94 -16.01
C MET A 209 -9.92 6.67 -15.55
N ASP A 210 -9.19 6.13 -14.57
CA ASP A 210 -7.88 6.62 -14.20
C ASP A 210 -6.79 5.99 -15.07
N GLY A 211 -6.22 6.82 -15.94
CA GLY A 211 -5.14 6.44 -16.85
C GLY A 211 -3.82 6.11 -16.16
N THR A 212 -3.68 6.42 -14.86
CA THR A 212 -2.54 6.02 -14.03
C THR A 212 -2.67 4.55 -13.67
N VAL A 213 -3.74 4.18 -12.96
CA VAL A 213 -3.92 2.82 -12.41
C VAL A 213 -4.32 1.80 -13.48
N SER A 214 -4.79 2.25 -14.65
CA SER A 214 -5.07 1.40 -15.81
C SER A 214 -3.86 1.19 -16.73
N ALA A 215 -2.70 1.78 -16.42
CA ALA A 215 -1.50 1.63 -17.23
C ALA A 215 -0.94 0.21 -17.16
N ARG A 216 -0.29 -0.19 -18.26
CA ARG A 216 0.31 -1.52 -18.37
C ARG A 216 1.41 -1.74 -17.33
N GLY A 217 1.37 -2.88 -16.65
CA GLY A 217 2.39 -3.30 -15.69
C GLY A 217 2.12 -2.86 -14.26
N ILE A 218 0.99 -2.25 -14.02
CA ILE A 218 0.52 -1.90 -12.69
C ILE A 218 -0.30 -3.05 -12.10
N VAL A 219 -0.04 -3.33 -10.83
CA VAL A 219 -0.87 -4.16 -9.95
C VAL A 219 -1.85 -3.22 -9.27
N THR A 220 -3.06 -3.13 -9.79
CA THR A 220 -4.12 -2.26 -9.27
C THR A 220 -4.88 -2.99 -8.18
N VAL A 221 -4.95 -2.36 -7.00
CA VAL A 221 -5.41 -2.98 -5.77
C VAL A 221 -6.71 -2.35 -5.28
N CYS A 222 -7.78 -3.15 -5.22
CA CYS A 222 -9.06 -2.78 -4.62
C CYS A 222 -9.14 -3.17 -3.14
N ALA A 223 -10.18 -2.71 -2.44
CA ALA A 223 -10.38 -2.96 -1.02
C ALA A 223 -11.57 -3.88 -0.74
N THR A 224 -11.37 -4.84 0.19
CA THR A 224 -12.44 -5.63 0.82
C THR A 224 -12.49 -5.33 2.32
N ASN A 225 -13.65 -5.54 2.94
CA ASN A 225 -13.83 -5.35 4.37
C ASN A 225 -13.68 -6.67 5.16
N ALA A 226 -13.80 -6.60 6.48
CA ALA A 226 -13.67 -7.73 7.38
C ALA A 226 -14.82 -8.78 7.27
N ALA A 227 -15.86 -8.50 6.49
CA ALA A 227 -16.91 -9.43 6.12
C ALA A 227 -16.63 -10.18 4.81
N GLY A 228 -15.53 -9.88 4.13
CA GLY A 228 -15.20 -10.47 2.83
C GLY A 228 -16.02 -9.90 1.67
N THR A 229 -16.59 -8.71 1.83
CA THR A 229 -17.27 -8.00 0.75
C THR A 229 -16.40 -6.83 0.25
N ARG A 230 -16.66 -6.36 -0.98
CA ARG A 230 -16.00 -5.17 -1.49
C ARG A 230 -16.33 -3.97 -0.60
N ALA A 231 -15.33 -3.22 -0.20
CA ALA A 231 -15.54 -1.97 0.53
C ALA A 231 -16.34 -0.98 -0.36
N PRO A 232 -17.39 -0.32 0.17
CA PRO A 232 -18.32 0.46 -0.67
C PRO A 232 -17.66 1.57 -1.48
N TYR A 233 -16.63 2.21 -0.95
CA TYR A 233 -15.87 3.27 -1.60
C TYR A 233 -14.92 2.75 -2.68
N SER A 234 -14.52 1.46 -2.61
CA SER A 234 -13.52 0.91 -3.51
C SER A 234 -14.03 0.87 -4.94
N GLU A 235 -13.26 1.47 -5.83
CA GLU A 235 -13.58 1.46 -7.25
C GLU A 235 -13.56 0.06 -7.85
N ARG A 236 -14.28 -0.07 -8.95
CA ARG A 236 -14.47 -1.30 -9.72
C ARG A 236 -13.80 -1.19 -11.07
N GLY A 237 -13.55 -2.32 -11.70
CA GLY A 237 -13.12 -2.32 -13.10
C GLY A 237 -12.31 -3.56 -13.49
N PRO A 238 -12.23 -3.85 -14.80
CA PRO A 238 -11.49 -5.00 -15.34
C PRO A 238 -9.96 -4.85 -15.26
N ASN A 239 -9.44 -3.67 -14.88
CA ASN A 239 -8.03 -3.43 -14.64
C ASN A 239 -7.57 -3.87 -13.23
N LEU A 240 -8.51 -4.17 -12.32
CA LEU A 240 -8.18 -4.63 -10.97
C LEU A 240 -7.46 -5.96 -11.03
N THR A 241 -6.32 -6.04 -10.36
CA THR A 241 -5.52 -7.27 -10.28
C THR A 241 -5.96 -8.14 -9.11
N VAL A 242 -6.14 -7.54 -7.95
CA VAL A 242 -6.50 -8.21 -6.69
C VAL A 242 -7.04 -7.17 -5.70
N CYS A 243 -7.88 -7.62 -4.76
CA CYS A 243 -8.25 -6.80 -3.61
C CYS A 243 -7.51 -7.28 -2.36
N ALA A 244 -7.36 -6.39 -1.39
CA ALA A 244 -6.87 -6.72 -0.06
C ALA A 244 -7.78 -6.12 1.03
N PRO A 245 -7.67 -6.62 2.28
CA PRO A 245 -8.44 -6.10 3.40
C PRO A 245 -8.26 -4.60 3.61
N SER A 246 -9.33 -3.93 4.00
CA SER A 246 -9.35 -2.52 4.43
C SER A 246 -10.62 -2.21 5.22
N ALA A 247 -10.80 -0.96 5.62
CA ALA A 247 -12.00 -0.46 6.30
C ALA A 247 -13.26 -0.63 5.44
N ASP A 248 -14.41 -0.69 6.09
CA ASP A 248 -15.71 -0.71 5.41
C ASP A 248 -16.20 0.69 5.06
N LEU A 249 -16.12 1.63 6.01
CA LEU A 249 -16.61 3.01 5.93
C LEU A 249 -18.10 3.17 5.58
N SER A 250 -18.88 2.09 5.50
CA SER A 250 -20.32 2.14 5.15
C SER A 250 -21.09 3.11 6.03
N ARG A 251 -20.83 3.14 7.34
CA ARG A 251 -21.49 4.08 8.27
C ARG A 251 -21.08 5.52 8.04
N THR A 252 -19.80 5.75 7.80
CA THR A 252 -19.26 7.09 7.49
C THR A 252 -19.88 7.62 6.19
N LEU A 253 -20.13 6.73 5.25
CA LEU A 253 -20.79 7.02 3.97
C LEU A 253 -22.34 7.06 4.08
N GLY A 254 -22.91 6.94 5.29
CA GLY A 254 -24.35 7.08 5.52
C GLY A 254 -25.20 5.88 5.08
N ILE A 255 -24.59 4.70 4.91
CA ILE A 255 -25.34 3.48 4.57
C ILE A 255 -26.11 3.01 5.82
N GLU A 256 -27.42 3.13 5.79
CA GLU A 256 -28.30 2.75 6.90
C GLU A 256 -28.24 1.23 7.14
N GLY A 257 -28.14 0.84 8.42
CA GLY A 257 -28.09 -0.56 8.82
C GLY A 257 -26.75 -1.26 8.57
N ALA A 258 -25.74 -0.54 8.10
CA ALA A 258 -24.43 -1.10 7.88
C ALA A 258 -23.77 -1.60 9.19
N PRO A 259 -23.04 -2.72 9.16
CA PRO A 259 -22.28 -3.21 10.31
C PRO A 259 -21.18 -2.21 10.70
N THR A 260 -20.69 -2.31 11.93
CA THR A 260 -19.48 -1.61 12.36
C THR A 260 -18.31 -2.57 12.23
N LEU A 261 -17.58 -2.46 11.12
CA LEU A 261 -16.39 -3.25 10.88
C LEU A 261 -15.13 -2.45 11.24
N PRO A 262 -14.05 -3.12 11.66
CA PRO A 262 -12.81 -2.44 12.03
C PRO A 262 -12.07 -1.88 10.81
N ASP A 263 -11.38 -0.76 11.04
CA ASP A 263 -10.40 -0.22 10.12
C ASP A 263 -9.04 -0.94 10.27
N VAL A 264 -8.00 -0.44 9.65
CA VAL A 264 -6.67 -1.06 9.63
C VAL A 264 -5.79 -0.46 10.74
N SER A 265 -5.22 -1.34 11.57
CA SER A 265 -4.28 -0.96 12.63
C SER A 265 -2.86 -0.88 12.05
N THR A 266 -2.16 0.26 12.27
CA THR A 266 -0.80 0.48 11.75
C THR A 266 -0.05 1.53 12.58
N THR A 267 1.18 1.85 12.16
CA THR A 267 1.99 2.94 12.72
C THR A 267 1.37 4.32 12.44
N ALA A 268 1.61 5.28 13.31
CA ALA A 268 1.26 6.69 13.16
C ALA A 268 2.47 7.56 13.54
N LEU A 269 2.41 8.87 13.32
CA LEU A 269 3.52 9.76 13.61
C LEU A 269 3.95 9.74 15.09
N GLN A 270 5.20 10.15 15.33
CA GLN A 270 5.76 10.33 16.67
C GLN A 270 5.76 9.03 17.51
N ASN A 271 6.09 7.91 16.86
CA ASN A 271 6.06 6.58 17.47
C ASN A 271 4.68 6.19 18.03
N GLN A 272 3.61 6.73 17.46
CA GLN A 272 2.24 6.33 17.81
C GLN A 272 1.72 5.25 16.87
N TYR A 273 0.52 4.77 17.16
CA TYR A 273 -0.20 3.76 16.39
C TYR A 273 -1.64 4.21 16.20
N THR A 274 -2.26 3.83 15.11
CA THR A 274 -3.66 4.12 14.80
C THR A 274 -4.43 2.84 14.49
N ASP A 275 -5.72 2.86 14.76
CA ASP A 275 -6.67 1.80 14.39
C ASP A 275 -7.69 2.32 13.35
N SER A 276 -7.37 3.40 12.63
CA SER A 276 -8.30 4.10 11.73
C SER A 276 -7.79 4.28 10.29
N PHE A 277 -6.73 3.57 9.90
CA PHE A 277 -6.24 3.62 8.54
C PHE A 277 -7.19 2.89 7.59
N ASN A 278 -7.46 3.47 6.42
CA ASN A 278 -8.53 3.01 5.53
C ASN A 278 -8.24 3.27 4.04
N GLY A 279 -9.27 3.10 3.20
CA GLY A 279 -9.18 3.32 1.76
C GLY A 279 -8.47 2.18 1.02
N THR A 280 -8.44 2.27 -0.30
CA THR A 280 -7.55 1.44 -1.13
C THR A 280 -6.09 1.72 -0.82
N SER A 281 -5.80 2.84 -0.15
CA SER A 281 -4.50 3.19 0.42
C SER A 281 -4.00 2.20 1.47
N ALA A 282 -4.88 1.60 2.28
CA ALA A 282 -4.51 0.58 3.27
C ALA A 282 -4.40 -0.82 2.63
N ALA A 283 -5.20 -1.10 1.60
CA ALA A 283 -5.16 -2.36 0.87
C ALA A 283 -3.86 -2.53 0.04
N THR A 284 -3.41 -1.46 -0.61
CA THR A 284 -2.25 -1.47 -1.51
C THR A 284 -0.95 -1.92 -0.83
N PRO A 285 -0.57 -1.39 0.34
CA PRO A 285 0.63 -1.81 1.05
C PRO A 285 0.57 -3.28 1.51
N MET A 286 -0.62 -3.82 1.75
CA MET A 286 -0.76 -5.24 2.05
C MET A 286 -0.33 -6.10 0.86
N VAL A 287 -0.74 -5.73 -0.35
CA VAL A 287 -0.31 -6.42 -1.58
C VAL A 287 1.19 -6.22 -1.83
N SER A 288 1.75 -5.02 -1.57
CA SER A 288 3.20 -4.78 -1.62
C SER A 288 3.97 -5.71 -0.70
N GLY A 289 3.47 -5.91 0.53
CA GLY A 289 4.03 -6.87 1.48
C GLY A 289 3.93 -8.31 0.98
N VAL A 290 2.77 -8.74 0.47
CA VAL A 290 2.59 -10.09 -0.12
C VAL A 290 3.56 -10.30 -1.29
N VAL A 291 3.72 -9.30 -2.16
CA VAL A 291 4.70 -9.35 -3.25
C VAL A 291 6.13 -9.53 -2.72
N ALA A 292 6.49 -8.86 -1.62
CA ALA A 292 7.81 -9.05 -1.01
C ALA A 292 8.00 -10.50 -0.51
N LEU A 293 6.98 -11.13 0.09
CA LEU A 293 7.02 -12.54 0.48
C LEU A 293 7.20 -13.45 -0.76
N MET A 294 6.48 -13.15 -1.86
CA MET A 294 6.60 -13.90 -3.12
C MET A 294 8.02 -13.78 -3.72
N LEU A 295 8.58 -12.57 -3.73
CA LEU A 295 9.92 -12.33 -4.28
C LEU A 295 11.02 -12.93 -3.39
N GLN A 296 10.85 -12.99 -2.07
CA GLN A 296 11.74 -13.73 -1.18
C GLN A 296 11.69 -15.23 -1.49
N ALA A 297 10.50 -15.79 -1.69
CA ALA A 297 10.33 -17.21 -2.03
C ALA A 297 10.88 -17.55 -3.43
N ASN A 298 10.74 -16.64 -4.38
CA ASN A 298 11.28 -16.82 -5.73
C ASN A 298 11.71 -15.46 -6.34
N PRO A 299 12.99 -15.10 -6.23
CA PRO A 299 13.51 -13.83 -6.73
C PRO A 299 13.52 -13.72 -8.27
N LYS A 300 13.27 -14.81 -8.99
CA LYS A 300 13.22 -14.83 -10.45
C LYS A 300 11.84 -14.49 -11.02
N LEU A 301 10.82 -14.27 -10.20
CA LEU A 301 9.51 -13.84 -10.69
C LEU A 301 9.64 -12.50 -11.42
N THR A 302 9.10 -12.44 -12.62
CA THR A 302 9.05 -11.23 -13.41
C THR A 302 7.85 -10.35 -13.02
N TRP A 303 7.85 -9.11 -13.47
CA TRP A 303 6.70 -8.24 -13.32
C TRP A 303 5.41 -8.76 -13.97
N ARG A 304 5.51 -9.73 -14.89
CA ARG A 304 4.36 -10.40 -15.51
C ARG A 304 3.85 -11.58 -14.69
N ASP A 305 4.75 -12.29 -14.02
CA ASP A 305 4.39 -13.46 -13.20
C ASP A 305 3.60 -13.05 -11.97
N VAL A 306 4.03 -11.96 -11.30
CA VAL A 306 3.45 -11.52 -10.04
C VAL A 306 1.94 -11.26 -10.13
N PRO A 307 1.42 -10.42 -11.04
CA PRO A 307 -0.03 -10.19 -11.12
C PRO A 307 -0.80 -11.47 -11.52
N LEU A 308 -0.22 -12.33 -12.35
CA LEU A 308 -0.86 -13.61 -12.71
C LEU A 308 -0.98 -14.55 -11.52
N ILE A 309 0.04 -14.63 -10.68
CA ILE A 309 0.01 -15.43 -9.45
C ILE A 309 -1.01 -14.84 -8.48
N LEU A 310 -0.99 -13.54 -8.23
CA LEU A 310 -1.96 -12.86 -7.37
C LEU A 310 -3.39 -13.15 -7.82
N ALA A 311 -3.71 -12.93 -9.09
CA ALA A 311 -5.05 -13.13 -9.64
C ALA A 311 -5.51 -14.61 -9.55
N ARG A 312 -4.60 -15.57 -9.71
CA ARG A 312 -4.92 -17.01 -9.67
C ARG A 312 -4.98 -17.59 -8.27
N SER A 313 -4.26 -17.03 -7.33
CA SER A 313 -4.21 -17.53 -5.93
C SER A 313 -5.21 -16.81 -5.03
N ALA A 314 -5.70 -15.64 -5.41
CA ALA A 314 -6.72 -14.92 -4.68
C ALA A 314 -8.02 -15.74 -4.59
N ARG A 315 -8.65 -15.70 -3.41
CA ARG A 315 -9.99 -16.27 -3.23
C ARG A 315 -11.00 -15.39 -3.95
N GLN A 316 -11.97 -16.00 -4.58
CA GLN A 316 -13.14 -15.27 -5.04
C GLN A 316 -14.05 -14.99 -3.83
N VAL A 317 -14.04 -13.77 -3.35
CA VAL A 317 -14.93 -13.25 -2.31
C VAL A 317 -16.04 -12.43 -2.94
N ASP A 318 -17.17 -12.24 -2.24
CA ASP A 318 -18.28 -11.43 -2.73
C ASP A 318 -18.71 -11.76 -4.19
N ALA A 319 -18.79 -13.05 -4.49
CA ALA A 319 -19.02 -13.56 -5.85
C ALA A 319 -20.34 -13.10 -6.51
N LYS A 320 -21.26 -12.48 -5.73
CA LYS A 320 -22.53 -11.90 -6.21
C LYS A 320 -22.43 -10.42 -6.53
N SER A 321 -21.32 -9.78 -6.16
CA SER A 321 -21.10 -8.37 -6.48
C SER A 321 -20.94 -8.19 -7.98
N SER A 322 -21.67 -7.24 -8.54
CA SER A 322 -21.51 -6.82 -9.94
C SER A 322 -20.20 -6.05 -10.18
N GLY A 323 -19.37 -5.92 -9.16
CA GLY A 323 -18.11 -5.17 -9.21
C GLY A 323 -16.90 -5.99 -9.67
N TRP A 324 -17.02 -7.30 -9.76
CA TRP A 324 -15.98 -8.15 -10.34
C TRP A 324 -16.15 -8.16 -11.86
N GLY A 325 -15.11 -7.75 -12.58
CA GLY A 325 -15.09 -7.76 -14.05
C GLY A 325 -15.06 -9.17 -14.66
#